data_d912ae3db9269ef563e2d18b3b6a0bba
#
_entry.id   d912ae3db9269ef563e2d18b3b6a0bba
#
_cell.length_a   1.000
_cell.length_b   1.000
_cell.length_c   1.000
_cell.angle_alpha   90.00
_cell.angle_beta   90.00
_cell.angle_gamma   90.00
#
_symmetry.space_group_name_H-M   'P 1'
#
loop_
_entity.id
_entity.type
_entity.pdbx_description
1 polymer ?
#
loop_
_entity_poly.entity_id
_entity_poly.type
_entity_poly.pdbx_seq_one_letter_code
_entity_poly.pdbx_strand_id
1 'polypeptide(L)'
;IGGYGEIDFNLAARDGSIHENGKLDVQRLVTFFGYNFNERASFVSEVEFEHVTEVYVEQAFLDYKIKDNLSVNAGLMLIPMGIQNLYHEPPTFNGVERTNVDKYIVPTTWREMGIGLNGRSMKQSLSYQLMMVNGFNGYDGGGVFSGKSGLRSGRQKGAESYITSPDFAGRVSYYGQPGLNLGLSAYMGDSESK
;
A
#
# COMPACT_ATOMS: atom_id res chain seq x y z
N ILE A 1 -2.54 20.13 2.82
CA ILE A 1 -2.37 19.27 4.00
C ILE A 1 -3.73 18.68 4.33
N GLY A 2 -3.77 17.40 4.61
CA GLY A 2 -4.95 16.64 5.04
C GLY A 2 -4.55 15.54 6.01
N GLY A 3 -5.54 14.79 6.51
CA GLY A 3 -5.27 13.65 7.37
C GLY A 3 -6.53 13.08 8.00
N TYR A 4 -6.39 11.97 8.68
CA TYR A 4 -7.44 11.32 9.49
C TYR A 4 -6.82 10.61 10.69
N GLY A 5 -7.66 10.18 11.61
CA GLY A 5 -7.27 9.37 12.77
C GLY A 5 -8.23 8.22 13.01
N GLU A 6 -7.74 7.16 13.62
CA GLU A 6 -8.48 5.97 14.02
C GLU A 6 -8.21 5.66 15.49
N ILE A 7 -9.26 5.48 16.24
CA ILE A 7 -9.21 5.05 17.65
C ILE A 7 -10.05 3.80 17.77
N ASP A 8 -9.45 2.73 18.30
CA ASP A 8 -10.09 1.43 18.43
C ASP A 8 -10.34 1.08 19.88
N PHE A 9 -11.45 0.38 20.11
CA PHE A 9 -11.74 -0.30 21.36
C PHE A 9 -12.01 -1.76 21.10
N ASN A 10 -11.20 -2.66 21.65
CA ASN A 10 -11.31 -4.09 21.52
C ASN A 10 -11.55 -4.73 22.88
N LEU A 11 -12.63 -5.52 23.00
CA LEU A 11 -12.96 -6.32 24.16
C LEU A 11 -13.01 -7.79 23.76
N ALA A 12 -12.23 -8.65 24.41
CA ALA A 12 -12.29 -10.09 24.18
C ALA A 12 -13.63 -10.68 24.65
N ALA A 13 -14.31 -11.40 23.75
CA ALA A 13 -15.61 -12.00 24.03
C ALA A 13 -15.53 -13.40 24.69
N ARG A 14 -14.32 -13.87 25.06
CA ARG A 14 -14.11 -15.20 25.65
C ARG A 14 -13.53 -15.07 27.07
N ASP A 15 -14.13 -15.82 27.99
CA ASP A 15 -13.59 -16.02 29.34
C ASP A 15 -12.17 -16.65 29.28
N GLY A 16 -11.28 -16.21 30.14
CA GLY A 16 -9.90 -16.71 30.20
C GLY A 16 -8.92 -16.05 29.24
N SER A 17 -9.30 -14.95 28.60
CA SER A 17 -8.35 -14.10 27.88
C SER A 17 -7.43 -13.39 28.87
N ILE A 18 -6.13 -13.32 28.56
CA ILE A 18 -5.15 -12.51 29.34
C ILE A 18 -5.50 -11.02 29.36
N HIS A 19 -6.40 -10.56 28.53
CA HIS A 19 -6.94 -9.21 28.47
C HIS A 19 -8.45 -9.22 28.70
N GLU A 20 -8.87 -9.52 29.93
CA GLU A 20 -10.28 -9.45 30.35
C GLU A 20 -10.82 -8.00 30.30
N ASN A 21 -9.94 -7.04 30.41
CA ASN A 21 -10.27 -5.62 30.27
C ASN A 21 -10.15 -5.18 28.80
N GLY A 22 -11.05 -4.34 28.34
CA GLY A 22 -11.00 -3.79 26.98
C GLY A 22 -9.68 -3.04 26.73
N LYS A 23 -9.15 -3.16 25.51
CA LYS A 23 -8.00 -2.42 25.02
C LYS A 23 -8.49 -1.21 24.23
N LEU A 24 -8.10 0.00 24.66
CA LEU A 24 -8.28 1.24 23.92
C LEU A 24 -6.96 1.63 23.28
N ASP A 25 -6.97 1.99 22.01
CA ASP A 25 -5.77 2.30 21.25
C ASP A 25 -5.99 3.48 20.28
N VAL A 26 -5.02 4.38 20.21
CA VAL A 26 -4.91 5.30 19.08
C VAL A 26 -4.23 4.52 17.97
N GLN A 27 -5.05 3.81 17.17
CA GLN A 27 -4.57 2.89 16.16
C GLN A 27 -3.68 3.61 15.17
N ARG A 28 -4.13 4.79 14.70
CA ARG A 28 -3.33 5.61 13.80
C ARG A 28 -3.76 7.08 13.77
N LEU A 29 -2.80 7.93 13.44
CA LEU A 29 -2.99 9.28 12.96
C LEU A 29 -2.21 9.41 11.64
N VAL A 30 -2.90 9.69 10.55
CA VAL A 30 -2.32 9.81 9.21
C VAL A 30 -2.35 11.27 8.78
N THR A 31 -1.24 11.74 8.21
CA THR A 31 -1.10 13.09 7.69
C THR A 31 -0.65 13.04 6.23
N PHE A 32 -1.32 13.81 5.39
CA PHE A 32 -1.01 13.98 3.97
C PHE A 32 -0.35 15.33 3.72
N PHE A 33 0.78 15.32 3.01
CA PHE A 33 1.45 16.52 2.54
C PHE A 33 1.58 16.44 1.02
N GLY A 34 1.15 17.48 0.33
CA GLY A 34 1.33 17.62 -1.10
C GLY A 34 1.90 18.99 -1.41
N TYR A 35 2.74 19.06 -2.44
CA TYR A 35 3.29 20.30 -2.96
C TYR A 35 3.35 20.27 -4.49
N ASN A 36 2.79 21.28 -5.14
CA ASN A 36 2.87 21.43 -6.58
C ASN A 36 4.03 22.37 -6.92
N PHE A 37 5.07 21.85 -7.55
CA PHE A 37 6.21 22.66 -8.03
C PHE A 37 5.80 23.52 -9.24
N ASN A 38 4.95 22.95 -10.09
CA ASN A 38 4.37 23.59 -11.27
C ASN A 38 3.12 22.80 -11.72
N GLU A 39 2.55 23.12 -12.88
CA GLU A 39 1.36 22.47 -13.45
C GLU A 39 1.55 20.97 -13.76
N ARG A 40 2.80 20.51 -13.87
CA ARG A 40 3.13 19.14 -14.25
C ARG A 40 3.80 18.32 -13.15
N ALA A 41 4.52 18.96 -12.26
CA ALA A 41 5.30 18.29 -11.23
C ALA A 41 4.72 18.55 -9.85
N SER A 42 4.45 17.48 -9.10
CA SER A 42 4.01 17.54 -7.72
C SER A 42 4.72 16.49 -6.85
N PHE A 43 4.81 16.81 -5.58
CA PHE A 43 5.23 15.86 -4.54
C PHE A 43 4.03 15.45 -3.72
N VAL A 44 3.95 14.16 -3.39
CA VAL A 44 2.91 13.57 -2.54
C VAL A 44 3.59 12.77 -1.45
N SER A 45 3.15 12.96 -0.21
CA SER A 45 3.59 12.14 0.91
C SER A 45 2.48 11.86 1.89
N GLU A 46 2.58 10.71 2.53
CA GLU A 46 1.72 10.23 3.59
C GLU A 46 2.58 9.71 4.75
N VAL A 47 2.34 10.27 5.92
CA VAL A 47 3.04 9.91 7.16
C VAL A 47 2.02 9.41 8.16
N GLU A 48 2.24 8.20 8.66
CA GLU A 48 1.41 7.52 9.63
C GLU A 48 2.11 7.44 10.98
N PHE A 49 1.38 7.76 12.02
CA PHE A 49 1.76 7.54 13.41
C PHE A 49 0.89 6.42 13.96
N GLU A 50 1.46 5.25 14.27
CA GLU A 50 0.74 4.11 14.86
C GLU A 50 1.02 4.01 16.36
N HIS A 51 -0.01 3.67 17.14
CA HIS A 51 0.07 3.42 18.58
C HIS A 51 0.77 4.55 19.37
N VAL A 52 0.64 5.81 18.90
CA VAL A 52 1.26 7.03 19.46
C VAL A 52 2.79 7.10 19.32
N THR A 53 3.47 5.98 19.19
CA THR A 53 4.95 5.87 19.29
C THR A 53 5.66 5.47 18.02
N GLU A 54 4.96 4.86 17.07
CA GLU A 54 5.54 4.40 15.82
C GLU A 54 5.29 5.40 14.70
N VAL A 55 6.28 5.65 13.86
CA VAL A 55 6.18 6.59 12.73
C VAL A 55 6.60 5.87 11.45
N TYR A 56 5.75 5.95 10.44
CA TYR A 56 5.99 5.36 9.14
C TYR A 56 5.77 6.38 8.02
N VAL A 57 6.63 6.35 7.00
CA VAL A 57 6.34 6.98 5.72
C VAL A 57 5.63 5.94 4.86
N GLU A 58 4.32 6.12 4.63
CA GLU A 58 3.54 5.20 3.82
C GLU A 58 3.75 5.45 2.32
N GLN A 59 3.83 6.71 1.93
CA GLN A 59 4.12 7.12 0.57
C GLN A 59 4.98 8.38 0.57
N ALA A 60 5.92 8.47 -0.38
CA ALA A 60 6.68 9.69 -0.65
C ALA A 60 7.21 9.63 -2.09
N PHE A 61 6.56 10.31 -3.01
CA PHE A 61 6.92 10.24 -4.43
C PHE A 61 6.69 11.55 -5.17
N LEU A 62 7.41 11.70 -6.25
CA LEU A 62 7.17 12.73 -7.25
C LEU A 62 6.21 12.20 -8.31
N ASP A 63 5.21 12.99 -8.68
CA ASP A 63 4.33 12.75 -9.82
C ASP A 63 4.67 13.77 -10.92
N TYR A 64 4.93 13.27 -12.12
CA TYR A 64 5.17 14.11 -13.29
C TYR A 64 4.16 13.81 -14.40
N LYS A 65 3.33 14.78 -14.69
CA LYS A 65 2.28 14.72 -15.70
C LYS A 65 2.90 14.89 -17.10
N ILE A 66 2.92 13.81 -17.88
CA ILE A 66 3.34 13.80 -19.28
C ILE A 66 2.26 14.41 -20.16
N LYS A 67 1.00 13.98 -19.90
CA LYS A 67 -0.24 14.45 -20.54
C LYS A 67 -1.34 14.42 -19.48
N ASP A 68 -2.49 15.01 -19.78
CA ASP A 68 -3.63 15.05 -18.85
C ASP A 68 -4.12 13.66 -18.37
N ASN A 69 -3.85 12.64 -19.16
CA ASN A 69 -4.27 11.28 -18.88
C ASN A 69 -3.09 10.31 -18.67
N LEU A 70 -1.87 10.80 -18.51
CA LEU A 70 -0.67 9.99 -18.35
C LEU A 70 0.36 10.69 -17.46
N SER A 71 0.80 10.04 -16.39
CA SER A 71 1.86 10.50 -15.51
C SER A 71 2.89 9.43 -15.20
N VAL A 72 4.08 9.88 -14.81
CA VAL A 72 5.16 9.05 -14.26
C VAL A 72 5.34 9.42 -12.80
N ASN A 73 5.45 8.41 -11.94
CA ASN A 73 5.72 8.56 -10.52
C ASN A 73 7.10 7.96 -10.19
N ALA A 74 7.81 8.55 -9.23
CA ALA A 74 9.07 8.03 -8.76
C ALA A 74 9.25 8.28 -7.26
N GLY A 75 9.58 7.24 -6.50
CA GLY A 75 9.75 7.28 -5.05
C GLY A 75 9.18 6.07 -4.35
N LEU A 76 8.75 6.26 -3.09
CA LEU A 76 8.09 5.24 -2.28
C LEU A 76 6.60 5.26 -2.58
N MET A 77 6.08 4.16 -3.14
CA MET A 77 4.71 4.08 -3.67
C MET A 77 4.03 2.78 -3.24
N LEU A 78 2.71 2.83 -3.08
CA LEU A 78 1.89 1.62 -2.86
C LEU A 78 1.87 0.74 -4.11
N ILE A 79 2.07 -0.55 -3.92
CA ILE A 79 2.00 -1.54 -4.98
C ILE A 79 0.53 -1.77 -5.39
N PRO A 80 0.17 -1.69 -6.68
CA PRO A 80 -1.21 -1.72 -7.14
C PRO A 80 -1.82 -3.14 -7.15
N MET A 81 -1.70 -3.85 -6.02
CA MET A 81 -2.19 -5.22 -5.85
C MET A 81 -3.43 -5.26 -4.97
N GLY A 82 -4.43 -6.00 -5.43
CA GLY A 82 -5.70 -6.11 -4.71
C GLY A 82 -6.48 -4.80 -4.64
N ILE A 83 -7.49 -4.75 -3.79
CA ILE A 83 -8.28 -3.54 -3.53
C ILE A 83 -7.73 -2.82 -2.30
N GLN A 84 -7.53 -3.55 -1.21
CA GLN A 84 -7.20 -2.99 0.09
C GLN A 84 -5.80 -2.38 0.19
N ASN A 85 -4.85 -2.76 -0.66
CA ASN A 85 -3.52 -2.14 -0.60
C ASN A 85 -3.52 -0.70 -1.13
N LEU A 86 -4.35 -0.42 -2.14
CA LEU A 86 -4.48 0.95 -2.69
C LEU A 86 -5.41 1.84 -1.85
N TYR A 87 -6.39 1.23 -1.17
CA TYR A 87 -7.41 1.92 -0.39
C TYR A 87 -7.43 1.34 1.03
N HIS A 88 -6.30 1.45 1.73
CA HIS A 88 -6.07 0.80 3.02
C HIS A 88 -6.54 1.63 4.22
N GLU A 89 -7.27 2.70 3.97
CA GLU A 89 -7.88 3.52 5.01
C GLU A 89 -9.09 2.80 5.66
N PRO A 90 -9.29 2.96 6.97
CA PRO A 90 -10.36 2.30 7.73
C PRO A 90 -11.77 2.41 7.13
N PRO A 91 -12.20 3.55 6.55
CA PRO A 91 -13.52 3.67 5.94
C PRO A 91 -13.76 2.75 4.74
N THR A 92 -12.71 2.14 4.17
CA THR A 92 -12.83 1.22 3.04
C THR A 92 -12.93 -0.25 3.46
N PHE A 93 -12.79 -0.55 4.75
CA PHE A 93 -12.88 -1.92 5.26
C PHE A 93 -14.33 -2.40 5.28
N ASN A 94 -14.53 -3.70 5.03
CA ASN A 94 -15.84 -4.34 5.16
C ASN A 94 -16.21 -4.69 6.61
N GLY A 95 -15.31 -4.45 7.55
CA GLY A 95 -15.46 -4.70 8.99
C GLY A 95 -14.62 -3.70 9.77
N VAL A 96 -14.52 -3.90 11.08
CA VAL A 96 -13.70 -3.05 11.95
C VAL A 96 -12.21 -3.19 11.64
N GLU A 97 -11.77 -4.40 11.29
CA GLU A 97 -10.38 -4.73 10.98
C GLU A 97 -10.22 -5.26 9.55
N ARG A 98 -9.00 -5.21 9.06
CA ARG A 98 -8.60 -5.80 7.77
C ARG A 98 -8.75 -7.32 7.80
N THR A 99 -9.20 -7.90 6.69
CA THR A 99 -9.32 -9.37 6.58
C THR A 99 -7.94 -10.04 6.56
N ASN A 100 -7.90 -11.33 6.91
CA ASN A 100 -6.65 -12.10 6.85
C ASN A 100 -6.09 -12.23 5.43
N VAL A 101 -6.95 -12.21 4.41
CA VAL A 101 -6.53 -12.20 3.00
C VAL A 101 -5.73 -10.92 2.71
N ASP A 102 -6.24 -9.78 3.13
CA ASP A 102 -5.60 -8.47 2.93
C ASP A 102 -4.41 -8.24 3.87
N LYS A 103 -4.31 -9.00 4.94
CA LYS A 103 -3.19 -8.91 5.87
C LYS A 103 -1.98 -9.74 5.43
N TYR A 104 -2.21 -10.97 4.95
CA TYR A 104 -1.15 -11.97 4.76
C TYR A 104 -0.93 -12.37 3.29
N ILE A 105 -1.98 -12.51 2.48
CA ILE A 105 -1.88 -13.01 1.11
C ILE A 105 -1.59 -11.86 0.13
N VAL A 106 -2.40 -10.81 0.15
CA VAL A 106 -2.12 -9.55 -0.55
C VAL A 106 -1.88 -8.50 0.51
N PRO A 107 -0.65 -8.39 1.04
CA PRO A 107 -0.41 -7.64 2.27
C PRO A 107 -0.70 -6.16 2.06
N THR A 108 -1.61 -5.61 2.87
CA THR A 108 -1.85 -4.16 2.93
C THR A 108 -0.62 -3.42 3.45
N THR A 109 -0.56 -2.13 3.16
CA THR A 109 0.61 -1.29 3.40
C THR A 109 1.88 -1.84 2.72
N TRP A 110 1.68 -2.53 1.60
CA TRP A 110 2.77 -2.96 0.74
C TRP A 110 3.17 -1.81 -0.17
N ARG A 111 4.27 -1.22 0.16
CA ARG A 111 4.91 -0.12 -0.54
C ARG A 111 6.34 -0.45 -0.86
N GLU A 112 6.83 0.00 -1.99
CA GLU A 112 8.20 -0.21 -2.43
C GLU A 112 8.74 1.03 -3.15
N MET A 113 10.04 1.14 -3.23
CA MET A 113 10.69 2.20 -3.99
C MET A 113 10.78 1.84 -5.46
N GLY A 114 10.52 2.81 -6.33
CA GLY A 114 10.62 2.57 -7.76
C GLY A 114 10.10 3.69 -8.61
N ILE A 115 9.77 3.30 -9.84
CA ILE A 115 9.20 4.16 -10.88
C ILE A 115 7.87 3.56 -11.34
N GLY A 116 6.87 4.39 -11.57
CA GLY A 116 5.54 3.97 -12.02
C GLY A 116 5.05 4.80 -13.21
N LEU A 117 4.25 4.19 -14.04
CA LEU A 117 3.48 4.81 -15.11
C LEU A 117 2.00 4.66 -14.79
N ASN A 118 1.27 5.76 -14.67
CA ASN A 118 -0.16 5.77 -14.41
C ASN A 118 -0.89 6.43 -15.56
N GLY A 119 -1.98 5.82 -16.01
CA GLY A 119 -2.73 6.39 -17.11
C GLY A 119 -4.21 6.02 -17.10
N ARG A 120 -4.96 6.76 -17.93
CA ARG A 120 -6.40 6.55 -18.14
C ARG A 120 -6.75 6.64 -19.61
N SER A 121 -7.64 5.76 -20.06
CA SER A 121 -8.30 5.87 -21.34
C SER A 121 -9.79 6.16 -21.13
N MET A 122 -10.20 7.40 -21.34
CA MET A 122 -11.61 7.78 -21.20
C MET A 122 -12.50 7.06 -22.22
N LYS A 123 -11.99 6.83 -23.43
CA LYS A 123 -12.73 6.15 -24.51
C LYS A 123 -13.09 4.70 -24.15
N GLN A 124 -12.16 3.98 -23.50
CA GLN A 124 -12.36 2.60 -23.08
C GLN A 124 -12.81 2.48 -21.62
N SER A 125 -12.91 3.59 -20.89
CA SER A 125 -13.18 3.59 -19.46
C SER A 125 -12.21 2.70 -18.66
N LEU A 126 -10.92 2.79 -19.00
CA LEU A 126 -9.85 2.03 -18.38
C LEU A 126 -8.89 2.95 -17.64
N SER A 127 -8.42 2.51 -16.48
CA SER A 127 -7.21 3.04 -15.83
C SER A 127 -6.16 1.95 -15.72
N TYR A 128 -4.91 2.33 -15.79
CA TYR A 128 -3.79 1.39 -15.66
C TYR A 128 -2.66 2.00 -14.84
N GLN A 129 -1.96 1.12 -14.15
CA GLN A 129 -0.75 1.39 -13.38
C GLN A 129 0.27 0.31 -13.70
N LEU A 130 1.49 0.70 -14.01
CA LEU A 130 2.63 -0.19 -14.24
C LEU A 130 3.79 0.32 -13.40
N MET A 131 4.44 -0.55 -12.65
CA MET A 131 5.52 -0.19 -11.76
C MET A 131 6.72 -1.12 -11.94
N MET A 132 7.90 -0.54 -11.78
CA MET A 132 9.17 -1.23 -11.63
C MET A 132 9.73 -0.84 -10.26
N VAL A 133 9.93 -1.80 -9.38
CA VAL A 133 10.21 -1.59 -7.95
C VAL A 133 11.29 -2.52 -7.44
N ASN A 134 11.77 -2.29 -6.22
CA ASN A 134 12.80 -3.13 -5.59
C ASN A 134 12.29 -4.54 -5.18
N GLY A 135 10.99 -4.71 -4.97
CA GLY A 135 10.39 -6.01 -4.71
C GLY A 135 10.48 -6.53 -3.27
N PHE A 136 10.15 -7.80 -3.10
CA PHE A 136 10.22 -8.48 -1.81
C PHE A 136 11.65 -8.88 -1.44
N ASN A 137 11.96 -8.88 -0.13
CA ASN A 137 13.07 -9.63 0.43
C ASN A 137 12.56 -10.95 1.00
N GLY A 138 12.91 -12.07 0.37
CA GLY A 138 12.47 -13.42 0.76
C GLY A 138 13.42 -14.10 1.75
N TYR A 139 14.57 -13.50 2.05
CA TYR A 139 15.60 -14.11 2.89
C TYR A 139 16.28 -13.05 3.77
N ASP A 140 16.32 -13.31 5.07
CA ASP A 140 17.04 -12.51 6.08
C ASP A 140 17.66 -13.47 7.09
N GLY A 141 18.82 -14.07 6.74
CA GLY A 141 19.43 -15.17 7.51
C GLY A 141 18.62 -16.47 7.54
N GLY A 142 17.46 -16.50 6.88
CA GLY A 142 16.51 -17.59 6.74
C GLY A 142 15.33 -17.16 5.88
N GLY A 143 14.51 -18.10 5.39
CA GLY A 143 13.31 -17.78 4.63
C GLY A 143 12.30 -16.99 5.46
N VAL A 144 11.89 -15.80 4.98
CA VAL A 144 10.94 -14.92 5.69
C VAL A 144 9.49 -15.20 5.33
N PHE A 145 9.24 -15.82 4.19
CA PHE A 145 7.87 -16.25 3.81
C PHE A 145 7.47 -17.48 4.60
N SER A 146 6.27 -17.51 5.10
CA SER A 146 5.75 -18.64 5.88
C SER A 146 4.24 -18.77 5.74
N GLY A 147 3.69 -19.95 6.05
CA GLY A 147 2.25 -20.16 6.10
C GLY A 147 1.53 -19.29 7.13
N LYS A 148 2.24 -18.76 8.13
CA LYS A 148 1.70 -17.87 9.18
C LYS A 148 1.72 -16.40 8.75
N SER A 149 2.81 -15.96 8.12
CA SER A 149 3.01 -14.53 7.76
C SER A 149 2.69 -14.23 6.29
N GLY A 150 2.53 -15.26 5.46
CA GLY A 150 2.32 -15.10 4.03
C GLY A 150 3.44 -14.28 3.39
N LEU A 151 3.08 -13.39 2.47
CA LEU A 151 4.01 -12.47 1.82
C LEU A 151 4.36 -11.25 2.68
N ARG A 152 3.61 -11.00 3.77
CA ARG A 152 3.73 -9.78 4.58
C ARG A 152 5.14 -9.52 5.10
N SER A 153 5.84 -10.58 5.53
CA SER A 153 7.18 -10.46 6.12
C SER A 153 8.27 -10.08 5.12
N GLY A 154 8.05 -10.30 3.82
CA GLY A 154 9.01 -9.97 2.78
C GLY A 154 8.94 -8.53 2.27
N ARG A 155 7.98 -7.71 2.73
CA ARG A 155 7.88 -6.31 2.33
C ARG A 155 9.07 -5.52 2.87
N GLN A 156 9.77 -4.80 1.99
CA GLN A 156 10.92 -3.98 2.38
C GLN A 156 10.53 -2.57 2.83
N LYS A 157 9.39 -2.06 2.35
CA LYS A 157 8.78 -0.78 2.78
C LYS A 157 9.65 0.46 2.54
N GLY A 158 10.67 0.38 1.70
CA GLY A 158 11.61 1.47 1.46
C GLY A 158 12.65 1.70 2.57
N ALA A 159 12.73 0.81 3.58
CA ALA A 159 13.66 0.94 4.68
C ALA A 159 14.94 0.14 4.38
N GLU A 160 15.99 0.82 3.93
CA GLU A 160 17.27 0.20 3.53
C GLU A 160 17.07 -0.98 2.54
N SER A 161 16.16 -0.80 1.60
CA SER A 161 15.69 -1.86 0.70
C SER A 161 16.78 -2.35 -0.23
N TYR A 162 16.87 -3.66 -0.38
CA TYR A 162 17.75 -4.31 -1.34
C TYR A 162 17.08 -4.38 -2.71
N ILE A 163 17.89 -4.30 -3.76
CA ILE A 163 17.49 -4.54 -5.14
C ILE A 163 18.65 -5.24 -5.87
N THR A 164 18.46 -6.50 -6.25
CA THR A 164 19.36 -7.23 -7.14
C THR A 164 18.83 -7.22 -8.56
N SER A 165 17.51 -7.43 -8.70
CA SER A 165 16.78 -7.31 -9.95
C SER A 165 15.48 -6.53 -9.69
N PRO A 166 14.99 -5.73 -10.65
CA PRO A 166 13.72 -5.04 -10.47
C PRO A 166 12.55 -6.00 -10.59
N ASP A 167 11.56 -5.81 -9.72
CA ASP A 167 10.27 -6.47 -9.81
C ASP A 167 9.25 -5.58 -10.52
N PHE A 168 8.23 -6.19 -11.12
CA PHE A 168 7.21 -5.51 -11.88
C PHE A 168 5.83 -5.74 -11.27
N ALA A 169 5.10 -4.67 -11.09
CA ALA A 169 3.72 -4.71 -10.65
C ALA A 169 2.83 -3.98 -11.65
N GLY A 170 1.62 -4.46 -11.84
CA GLY A 170 0.67 -3.80 -12.73
C GLY A 170 -0.77 -4.02 -12.32
N ARG A 171 -1.60 -3.05 -12.67
CA ARG A 171 -3.05 -3.10 -12.50
C ARG A 171 -3.73 -2.46 -13.69
N VAL A 172 -4.82 -3.08 -14.12
CA VAL A 172 -5.80 -2.48 -15.05
C VAL A 172 -7.16 -2.53 -14.39
N SER A 173 -7.91 -1.43 -14.46
CA SER A 173 -9.26 -1.34 -13.91
C SER A 173 -10.23 -0.78 -14.96
N TYR A 174 -11.36 -1.43 -15.11
CA TYR A 174 -12.49 -0.99 -15.94
C TYR A 174 -13.56 -0.34 -15.06
N TYR A 175 -14.01 0.85 -15.44
CA TYR A 175 -15.00 1.65 -14.69
C TYR A 175 -16.12 2.20 -15.57
N GLY A 176 -16.37 1.58 -16.74
CA GLY A 176 -17.31 2.07 -17.74
C GLY A 176 -18.79 1.86 -17.42
N GLN A 177 -19.10 1.10 -16.38
CA GLN A 177 -20.48 0.88 -15.94
C GLN A 177 -20.70 1.47 -14.55
N PRO A 178 -21.71 2.33 -14.34
CA PRO A 178 -22.01 2.89 -13.02
C PRO A 178 -22.18 1.80 -11.94
N GLY A 179 -21.50 1.96 -10.80
CA GLY A 179 -21.52 1.02 -9.69
C GLY A 179 -20.63 -0.23 -9.88
N LEU A 180 -19.95 -0.37 -11.01
CA LEU A 180 -19.04 -1.50 -11.28
C LEU A 180 -17.61 -1.01 -11.50
N ASN A 181 -16.67 -1.56 -10.73
CA ASN A 181 -15.23 -1.41 -10.96
C ASN A 181 -14.59 -2.81 -10.99
N LEU A 182 -14.06 -3.21 -12.14
CA LEU A 182 -13.37 -4.48 -12.31
C LEU A 182 -11.88 -4.24 -12.44
N GLY A 183 -11.10 -4.80 -11.53
CA GLY A 183 -9.64 -4.69 -11.51
C GLY A 183 -8.94 -6.03 -11.67
N LEU A 184 -7.87 -6.04 -12.46
CA LEU A 184 -6.91 -7.14 -12.56
C LEU A 184 -5.54 -6.59 -12.17
N SER A 185 -4.86 -7.29 -11.26
CA SER A 185 -3.49 -6.95 -10.85
C SER A 185 -2.57 -8.15 -11.05
N ALA A 186 -1.31 -7.88 -11.38
CA ALA A 186 -0.26 -8.87 -11.51
C ALA A 186 1.04 -8.34 -10.90
N TYR A 187 1.82 -9.25 -10.35
CA TYR A 187 3.16 -8.99 -9.82
C TYR A 187 4.11 -10.09 -10.29
N MET A 188 5.30 -9.68 -10.71
CA MET A 188 6.35 -10.59 -11.21
C MET A 188 7.70 -10.06 -10.76
N GLY A 189 8.53 -10.97 -10.25
CA GLY A 189 9.91 -10.67 -9.87
C GLY A 189 10.52 -11.78 -9.07
N ASP A 190 11.78 -11.61 -8.72
CA ASP A 190 12.53 -12.51 -7.86
C ASP A 190 12.54 -11.94 -6.44
N SER A 191 12.23 -12.79 -5.44
CA SER A 191 12.47 -12.41 -4.06
C SER A 191 13.97 -12.37 -3.80
N GLU A 192 14.49 -11.30 -3.24
CA GLU A 192 15.89 -11.21 -2.87
C GLU A 192 16.27 -12.38 -1.94
N SER A 193 17.36 -13.07 -2.24
CA SER A 193 17.69 -14.35 -1.62
C SER A 193 19.13 -14.40 -1.07
N LYS A 194 19.64 -13.27 -0.57
CA LYS A 194 21.00 -13.27 0.00
C LYS A 194 21.02 -12.83 1.44
#